data_9d494544a476f239a81402afbd24422e
#
_entry.id   9d494544a476f239a81402afbd24422e
#
_cell.length_a   1.000
_cell.length_b   1.000
_cell.length_c   1.000
_cell.angle_alpha   90.00
_cell.angle_beta   90.00
_cell.angle_gamma   90.00
#
_symmetry.space_group_name_H-M   'P 1'
#
loop_
_entity.id
_entity.type
_entity.pdbx_description
1 polymer ?
#
loop_
_entity_poly.entity_id
_entity_poly.type
_entity_poly.pdbx_seq_one_letter_code
_entity_poly.pdbx_strand_id
1 'polypeptide(L)'
;MPFVVKWSVDKKAIVDTASMQPAAVAACRAKAGEIVAAAHRNLAPYQPRSPREALSKERAAGGLGVLEPETFERKDKSLIPVALAVADGPDTARWEFGSGFGPSIPGYVQTFRTPQTRYLSKAARAARRGGWAAPK
;
A
#
# COMPACT_ATOMS: atom_id res chain seq x y z
N MET A 1 -29.85 -24.58 -46.10
CA MET A 1 -28.54 -23.92 -45.92
C MET A 1 -28.09 -24.05 -44.47
N PRO A 2 -26.88 -24.56 -44.17
CA PRO A 2 -26.39 -24.58 -42.83
C PRO A 2 -26.07 -23.16 -42.35
N PHE A 3 -26.56 -22.79 -41.17
CA PHE A 3 -26.18 -21.56 -40.52
C PHE A 3 -24.81 -21.74 -39.89
N VAL A 4 -23.88 -20.83 -40.26
CA VAL A 4 -22.60 -20.76 -39.57
C VAL A 4 -22.67 -19.62 -38.56
N VAL A 5 -22.70 -19.95 -37.28
CA VAL A 5 -22.66 -18.95 -36.23
C VAL A 5 -21.19 -18.74 -35.86
N LYS A 6 -20.68 -17.55 -36.17
CA LYS A 6 -19.33 -17.15 -35.73
C LYS A 6 -19.42 -16.52 -34.37
N TRP A 7 -18.70 -17.09 -33.41
CA TRP A 7 -18.55 -16.53 -32.10
C TRP A 7 -17.24 -15.75 -32.05
N SER A 8 -17.30 -14.52 -31.63
CA SER A 8 -16.12 -13.75 -31.28
C SER A 8 -16.19 -13.37 -29.82
N VAL A 9 -15.10 -13.60 -29.11
CA VAL A 9 -14.96 -13.23 -27.71
C VAL A 9 -13.98 -12.09 -27.62
N ASP A 10 -14.44 -10.95 -27.14
CA ASP A 10 -13.57 -9.83 -26.84
C ASP A 10 -12.96 -10.06 -25.45
N LYS A 11 -11.77 -10.64 -25.44
CA LYS A 11 -11.05 -10.94 -24.20
C LYS A 11 -10.77 -9.70 -23.38
N LYS A 12 -10.49 -8.57 -24.03
CA LYS A 12 -10.25 -7.30 -23.35
C LYS A 12 -11.51 -6.82 -22.61
N ALA A 13 -12.66 -6.83 -23.26
CA ALA A 13 -13.93 -6.42 -22.67
C ALA A 13 -14.29 -7.32 -21.49
N ILE A 14 -14.04 -8.63 -21.57
CA ILE A 14 -14.27 -9.57 -20.47
C ILE A 14 -13.35 -9.25 -19.28
N VAL A 15 -12.07 -9.02 -19.52
CA VAL A 15 -11.10 -8.68 -18.47
C VAL A 15 -11.46 -7.34 -17.83
N ASP A 16 -11.79 -6.33 -18.63
CA ASP A 16 -12.18 -5.02 -18.12
C ASP A 16 -13.45 -5.10 -17.27
N THR A 17 -14.45 -5.85 -17.74
CA THR A 17 -15.69 -6.08 -16.99
C THR A 17 -15.43 -6.82 -15.68
N ALA A 18 -14.64 -7.89 -15.72
CA ALA A 18 -14.28 -8.67 -14.53
C ALA A 18 -13.49 -7.83 -13.53
N SER A 19 -12.55 -7.00 -14.00
CA SER A 19 -11.73 -6.13 -13.17
C SER A 19 -12.55 -5.04 -12.47
N MET A 20 -13.63 -4.60 -13.09
CA MET A 20 -14.50 -3.55 -12.54
C MET A 20 -15.64 -4.10 -11.68
N GLN A 21 -15.73 -5.40 -11.49
CA GLN A 21 -16.73 -5.97 -10.60
C GLN A 21 -16.53 -5.50 -9.16
N PRO A 22 -17.60 -5.24 -8.41
CA PRO A 22 -17.49 -4.83 -7.01
C PRO A 22 -16.65 -5.76 -6.14
N ALA A 23 -16.69 -7.06 -6.42
CA ALA A 23 -15.87 -8.06 -5.71
C ALA A 23 -14.37 -7.84 -5.94
N ALA A 24 -13.95 -7.54 -7.18
CA ALA A 24 -12.55 -7.26 -7.51
C ALA A 24 -12.07 -5.97 -6.84
N VAL A 25 -12.88 -4.91 -6.87
CA VAL A 25 -12.58 -3.63 -6.22
C VAL A 25 -12.48 -3.83 -4.69
N ALA A 26 -13.40 -4.57 -4.10
CA ALA A 26 -13.38 -4.89 -2.68
C ALA A 26 -12.14 -5.71 -2.28
N ALA A 27 -11.72 -6.65 -3.13
CA ALA A 27 -10.50 -7.44 -2.91
C ALA A 27 -9.24 -6.56 -2.92
N CYS A 28 -9.16 -5.60 -3.83
CA CYS A 28 -8.05 -4.63 -3.87
C CYS A 28 -8.02 -3.77 -2.60
N ARG A 29 -9.17 -3.28 -2.17
CA ARG A 29 -9.30 -2.49 -0.93
C ARG A 29 -8.89 -3.32 0.29
N ALA A 30 -9.36 -4.55 0.38
CA ALA A 30 -9.02 -5.46 1.47
C ALA A 30 -7.52 -5.73 1.54
N LYS A 31 -6.88 -5.94 0.39
CA LYS A 31 -5.43 -6.17 0.32
C LYS A 31 -4.64 -4.95 0.76
N ALA A 32 -5.05 -3.76 0.34
CA ALA A 32 -4.44 -2.51 0.82
C ALA A 32 -4.61 -2.35 2.34
N GLY A 33 -5.78 -2.70 2.86
CA GLY A 33 -6.05 -2.70 4.31
C GLY A 33 -5.15 -3.68 5.08
N GLU A 34 -4.88 -4.85 4.53
CA GLU A 34 -3.93 -5.82 5.10
C GLU A 34 -2.52 -5.26 5.19
N ILE A 35 -2.09 -4.54 4.15
CA ILE A 35 -0.77 -3.90 4.14
C ILE A 35 -0.69 -2.82 5.23
N VAL A 36 -1.70 -2.00 5.37
CA VAL A 36 -1.79 -0.98 6.42
C VAL A 36 -1.76 -1.62 7.81
N ALA A 37 -2.55 -2.66 8.02
CA ALA A 37 -2.57 -3.39 9.29
C ALA A 37 -1.21 -4.02 9.63
N ALA A 38 -0.53 -4.59 8.63
CA ALA A 38 0.81 -5.14 8.79
C ALA A 38 1.83 -4.04 9.14
N ALA A 39 1.72 -2.87 8.51
CA ALA A 39 2.58 -1.73 8.82
C ALA A 39 2.40 -1.27 10.27
N HIS A 40 1.16 -1.18 10.75
CA HIS A 40 0.89 -0.88 12.15
C HIS A 40 1.51 -1.92 13.10
N ARG A 41 1.36 -3.21 12.78
CA ARG A 41 1.96 -4.29 13.59
C ARG A 41 3.49 -4.22 13.61
N ASN A 42 4.09 -3.87 12.48
CA ASN A 42 5.55 -3.77 12.37
C ASN A 42 6.11 -2.58 13.14
N LEU A 43 5.33 -1.51 13.30
CA LEU A 43 5.72 -0.32 14.03
C LEU A 43 5.48 -0.46 15.54
N ALA A 44 4.46 -1.20 15.94
CA ALA A 44 4.01 -1.34 17.33
C ALA A 44 5.11 -1.78 18.34
N PRO A 45 6.02 -2.73 18.02
CA PRO A 45 7.04 -3.20 18.96
C PRO A 45 8.05 -2.15 19.39
N TYR A 46 8.20 -1.07 18.62
CA TYR A 46 9.21 -0.06 18.90
C TYR A 46 8.74 0.88 20.00
N GLN A 47 9.42 0.82 21.14
CA GLN A 47 9.10 1.67 22.30
C GLN A 47 9.74 3.04 22.15
N PRO A 48 8.96 4.13 22.24
CA PRO A 48 9.53 5.46 22.23
C PRO A 48 10.31 5.73 23.52
N ARG A 49 11.43 6.42 23.39
CA ARG A 49 12.33 6.75 24.49
C ARG A 49 12.09 8.16 25.05
N SER A 50 11.32 8.97 24.36
CA SER A 50 11.02 10.34 24.75
C SER A 50 9.61 10.73 24.31
N PRO A 51 9.02 11.80 24.89
CA PRO A 51 7.72 12.30 24.43
C PRO A 51 7.71 12.72 22.95
N ARG A 52 8.83 13.28 22.47
CA ARG A 52 8.96 13.68 21.05
C ARG A 52 8.99 12.48 20.12
N GLU A 53 9.70 11.42 20.51
CA GLU A 53 9.75 10.17 19.77
C GLU A 53 8.37 9.49 19.76
N ALA A 54 7.65 9.51 20.87
CA ALA A 54 6.29 9.00 20.96
C ALA A 54 5.34 9.74 20.03
N LEU A 55 5.43 11.07 19.98
CA LEU A 55 4.62 11.89 19.09
C LEU A 55 4.96 11.61 17.61
N SER A 56 6.24 11.46 17.29
CA SER A 56 6.71 11.12 15.95
C SER A 56 6.17 9.75 15.51
N LYS A 57 6.24 8.75 16.38
CA LYS A 57 5.67 7.42 16.13
C LYS A 57 4.16 7.48 15.90
N GLU A 58 3.45 8.23 16.72
CA GLU A 58 2.01 8.42 16.58
C GLU A 58 1.65 9.08 15.24
N ARG A 59 2.42 10.07 14.82
CA ARG A 59 2.24 10.71 13.50
C ARG A 59 2.51 9.74 12.35
N ALA A 60 3.56 8.93 12.46
CA ALA A 60 3.86 7.91 11.46
C ALA A 60 2.73 6.88 11.36
N ALA A 61 2.21 6.41 12.49
CA ALA A 61 1.08 5.49 12.52
C ALA A 61 -0.21 6.13 12.00
N GLY A 62 -0.47 7.38 12.37
CA GLY A 62 -1.65 8.12 11.93
C GLY A 62 -1.66 8.48 10.45
N GLY A 63 -0.49 8.48 9.81
CA GLY A 63 -0.36 8.70 8.37
C GLY A 63 -0.66 7.47 7.51
N LEU A 64 -0.86 6.30 8.11
CA LEU A 64 -1.21 5.08 7.38
C LEU A 64 -2.69 5.07 7.02
N GLY A 65 -2.99 4.76 5.77
CA GLY A 65 -4.36 4.69 5.31
C GLY A 65 -4.49 4.00 3.97
N VAL A 66 -5.73 3.81 3.57
CA VAL A 66 -6.08 3.23 2.27
C VAL A 66 -6.83 4.29 1.48
N LEU A 67 -6.34 4.60 0.29
CA LEU A 67 -7.08 5.43 -0.65
C LEU A 67 -8.18 4.61 -1.32
N GLU A 68 -9.30 5.26 -1.62
CA GLU A 68 -10.39 4.62 -2.35
C GLU A 68 -9.89 4.08 -3.69
N PRO A 69 -10.35 2.88 -4.08
CA PRO A 69 -9.93 2.29 -5.33
C PRO A 69 -10.30 3.16 -6.53
N GLU A 70 -9.35 3.33 -7.42
CA GLU A 70 -9.53 4.04 -8.68
C GLU A 70 -9.31 3.09 -9.83
N THR A 71 -9.88 3.43 -10.98
CA THR A 71 -9.64 2.71 -12.21
C THR A 71 -8.36 3.22 -12.85
N PHE A 72 -7.46 2.31 -13.14
CA PHE A 72 -6.20 2.62 -13.80
C PHE A 72 -6.16 2.02 -15.19
N GLU A 73 -5.79 2.83 -16.20
CA GLU A 73 -5.63 2.37 -17.56
C GLU A 73 -4.18 1.94 -17.81
N ARG A 74 -4.00 0.69 -18.23
CA ARG A 74 -2.68 0.15 -18.59
C ARG A 74 -2.30 0.60 -20.02
N LYS A 75 -1.03 0.37 -20.38
CA LYS A 75 -0.52 0.69 -21.72
C LYS A 75 -1.29 0.00 -22.85
N ASP A 76 -1.82 -1.21 -22.59
CA ASP A 76 -2.66 -1.95 -23.52
C ASP A 76 -4.14 -1.51 -23.51
N LYS A 77 -4.44 -0.41 -22.81
CA LYS A 77 -5.77 0.17 -22.60
C LYS A 77 -6.73 -0.70 -21.81
N SER A 78 -6.25 -1.76 -21.14
CA SER A 78 -7.06 -2.50 -20.20
C SER A 78 -7.25 -1.70 -18.91
N LEU A 79 -8.43 -1.84 -18.29
CA LEU A 79 -8.77 -1.19 -17.03
C LEU A 79 -8.52 -2.13 -15.86
N ILE A 80 -7.86 -1.62 -14.82
CA ILE A 80 -7.65 -2.37 -13.58
C ILE A 80 -8.06 -1.52 -12.38
N PRO A 81 -8.66 -2.12 -11.35
CA PRO A 81 -8.87 -1.44 -10.09
C PRO A 81 -7.54 -1.37 -9.33
N VAL A 82 -7.26 -0.21 -8.76
CA VAL A 82 -6.06 0.00 -7.94
C VAL A 82 -6.47 0.62 -6.62
N ALA A 83 -6.16 -0.05 -5.53
CA ALA A 83 -6.25 0.50 -4.20
C ALA A 83 -4.83 0.76 -3.68
N LEU A 84 -4.62 1.90 -3.07
CA LEU A 84 -3.32 2.30 -2.57
C LEU A 84 -3.31 2.27 -1.05
N ALA A 85 -2.36 1.52 -0.48
CA ALA A 85 -1.96 1.70 0.91
C ALA A 85 -0.97 2.85 0.94
N VAL A 86 -1.27 3.88 1.69
CA VAL A 86 -0.46 5.10 1.76
C VAL A 86 0.09 5.31 3.16
N ALA A 87 1.27 5.89 3.22
CA ALA A 87 1.84 6.40 4.44
C ALA A 87 2.18 7.86 4.20
N ASP A 88 1.38 8.73 4.75
CA ASP A 88 1.51 10.18 4.60
C ASP A 88 1.94 10.80 5.92
N GLY A 89 2.84 11.76 5.83
CA GLY A 89 3.28 12.50 7.01
C GLY A 89 4.79 12.72 7.04
N PRO A 90 5.23 13.73 7.79
CA PRO A 90 6.64 14.12 7.83
C PRO A 90 7.53 13.07 8.51
N ASP A 91 6.97 12.21 9.34
CA ASP A 91 7.73 11.25 10.13
C ASP A 91 7.85 9.87 9.47
N THR A 92 7.15 9.65 8.35
CA THR A 92 7.13 8.36 7.65
C THR A 92 8.52 7.88 7.23
N ALA A 93 9.26 8.72 6.51
CA ALA A 93 10.60 8.37 6.04
C ALA A 93 11.57 8.14 7.21
N ARG A 94 11.42 8.90 8.27
CA ARG A 94 12.26 8.78 9.47
C ARG A 94 12.08 7.43 10.14
N TRP A 95 10.86 6.94 10.28
CA TRP A 95 10.59 5.62 10.87
C TRP A 95 10.88 4.47 9.91
N GLU A 96 10.70 4.67 8.61
CA GLU A 96 11.04 3.64 7.62
C GLU A 96 12.54 3.45 7.49
N PHE A 97 13.31 4.54 7.35
CA PHE A 97 14.74 4.49 7.02
C PHE A 97 15.66 4.82 8.19
N GLY A 98 15.12 5.27 9.31
CA GLY A 98 15.91 5.72 10.45
C GLY A 98 16.25 7.21 10.38
N SER A 99 16.68 7.77 11.49
CA SER A 99 16.92 9.22 11.62
C SER A 99 18.17 9.72 10.92
N GLY A 100 19.01 8.85 10.38
CA GLY A 100 20.18 9.22 9.57
C GLY A 100 19.88 9.37 8.09
N PHE A 101 18.61 9.17 7.67
CA PHE A 101 18.22 9.25 6.28
C PHE A 101 18.12 10.68 5.79
N GLY A 102 18.69 10.94 4.62
CA GLY A 102 18.63 12.21 3.93
C GLY A 102 19.87 13.07 4.11
N PRO A 103 19.99 14.16 3.32
CA PRO A 103 21.12 15.07 3.43
C PRO A 103 21.07 15.85 4.75
N SER A 104 22.25 16.13 5.29
CA SER A 104 22.37 17.01 6.46
C SER A 104 21.96 18.43 6.08
N ILE A 105 21.06 19.01 6.86
CA ILE A 105 20.65 20.40 6.70
C ILE A 105 21.50 21.23 7.67
N PRO A 106 22.28 22.23 7.19
CA PRO A 106 23.07 23.08 8.08
C PRO A 106 22.18 23.78 9.11
N GLY A 107 22.57 23.74 10.38
CA GLY A 107 21.82 24.33 11.48
C GLY A 107 20.66 23.48 12.02
N TYR A 108 20.39 22.34 11.42
CA TYR A 108 19.37 21.41 11.93
C TYR A 108 19.98 20.45 12.96
N VAL A 109 19.44 20.49 14.16
CA VAL A 109 19.85 19.58 15.23
C VAL A 109 18.76 18.52 15.41
N GLN A 110 19.14 17.25 15.25
CA GLN A 110 18.25 16.15 15.56
C GLN A 110 18.02 16.06 17.07
N THR A 111 16.75 16.16 17.47
CA THR A 111 16.37 16.13 18.89
C THR A 111 16.13 14.72 19.41
N PHE A 112 16.00 13.74 18.52
CA PHE A 112 15.89 12.32 18.86
C PHE A 112 16.33 11.46 17.68
N ARG A 113 16.66 10.21 17.95
CA ARG A 113 17.00 9.22 16.94
C ARG A 113 15.91 8.18 16.84
N THR A 114 15.52 7.83 15.62
CA THR A 114 14.59 6.75 15.35
C THR A 114 15.36 5.55 14.78
N PRO A 115 14.99 4.32 15.14
CA PRO A 115 15.57 3.14 14.51
C PRO A 115 15.08 3.00 13.08
N GLN A 116 15.82 2.26 12.26
CA GLN A 116 15.38 1.87 10.94
C GLN A 116 14.40 0.70 11.07
N THR A 117 13.13 0.99 11.09
CA THR A 117 12.11 -0.03 11.33
C THR A 117 11.73 -0.83 10.09
N ARG A 118 11.80 -0.20 8.93
CA ARG A 118 11.33 -0.77 7.65
C ARG A 118 9.88 -1.25 7.71
N TYR A 119 9.05 -0.60 8.51
CA TYR A 119 7.69 -1.04 8.78
C TYR A 119 6.82 -1.11 7.51
N LEU A 120 7.03 -0.20 6.56
CA LEU A 120 6.33 -0.21 5.26
C LEU A 120 6.90 -1.28 4.33
N SER A 121 8.21 -1.35 4.21
CA SER A 121 8.89 -2.33 3.35
C SER A 121 8.59 -3.76 3.77
N LYS A 122 8.59 -4.02 5.08
CA LYS A 122 8.22 -5.33 5.64
C LYS A 122 6.76 -5.68 5.35
N ALA A 123 5.86 -4.71 5.50
CA ALA A 123 4.43 -4.90 5.21
C ALA A 123 4.18 -5.22 3.74
N ALA A 124 4.81 -4.46 2.85
CA ALA A 124 4.70 -4.68 1.40
C ALA A 124 5.28 -6.03 0.99
N ARG A 125 6.40 -6.41 1.56
CA ARG A 125 7.05 -7.70 1.29
C ARG A 125 6.20 -8.87 1.78
N ALA A 126 5.61 -8.77 2.97
CA ALA A 126 4.73 -9.79 3.52
C ALA A 126 3.47 -9.97 2.65
N ALA A 127 2.87 -8.87 2.20
CA ALA A 127 1.73 -8.89 1.30
C ALA A 127 2.07 -9.55 -0.04
N ARG A 128 3.25 -9.27 -0.59
CA ARG A 128 3.73 -9.87 -1.84
C ARG A 128 3.93 -11.38 -1.70
N ARG A 129 4.50 -11.83 -0.58
CA ARG A 129 4.73 -13.27 -0.31
C ARG A 129 3.43 -14.02 -0.07
N GLY A 130 2.46 -13.40 0.60
CA GLY A 130 1.16 -14.00 0.87
C GLY A 130 0.31 -14.20 -0.38
N GLY A 131 0.65 -13.52 -1.48
CA GLY A 131 -0.10 -13.58 -2.71
C GLY A 131 -1.55 -13.10 -2.55
N TRP A 132 -2.31 -13.29 -3.59
CA TRP A 132 -3.77 -13.12 -3.55
C TRP A 132 -4.36 -14.44 -3.11
N ALA A 133 -5.13 -14.43 -2.03
CA ALA A 133 -5.94 -15.59 -1.71
C ALA A 133 -6.89 -15.82 -2.88
N ALA A 134 -6.75 -16.96 -3.56
CA ALA A 134 -7.73 -17.35 -4.56
C ALA A 134 -9.10 -17.41 -3.90
N PRO A 135 -10.14 -16.85 -4.49
CA PRO A 135 -11.48 -16.99 -3.95
C PRO A 135 -11.83 -18.48 -3.89
N LYS A 136 -12.11 -18.92 -2.70
CA LYS A 136 -12.59 -20.28 -2.47
C LYS A 136 -14.05 -20.40 -2.92
#